data_36eec76ae1b2275fd5181164d7c2e3a2
#
_entry.id   36eec76ae1b2275fd5181164d7c2e3a2
#
_cell.length_a   1.000
_cell.length_b   1.000
_cell.length_c   1.000
_cell.angle_alpha   90.00
_cell.angle_beta   90.00
_cell.angle_gamma   90.00
#
_symmetry.space_group_name_H-M   'P 1'
#
loop_
_entity.id
_entity.type
_entity.pdbx_description
1 polymer ?
#
loop_
_entity_poly.entity_id
_entity_poly.type
_entity_poly.pdbx_seq_one_letter_code
_entity_poly.pdbx_strand_id
1 'polypeptide(L)'
;MIIFGHQKRLMLTESYAWSKHMIYPVIMAGGTGSRLWPLSRQLNPKQFLKLTDQHLSMLQLTVARLDGMESADPLLICNEEHRFLAAEQMRQAGYKDARIILEPCGRNTAPAIALAALKVVKNIDENQNPLMLVLAADHLIRDIAAFQSCIQKAVPLAQQNKLVTFGIVPGHAETAYGYIQQGPILADDSFSVSRFVEKPDQTAAEKYLASGDYLWNSGMFLFGARTYLQELQKHRPDILAICQAALDDASEDLHFTRVNESVFAECPEDSIDYAVMEKTDNAAVVSLDAGWSDIGSWSALWEVSEKDANGNCFSGDVIAHSTESTLVRADNRLVATVGVKDLVIIETKDALLVAHKDQVQDVKKIVEAIKNDGRHEHMNHREVYRPWGVYDSIDNGHRYQVKRITVKPGAKLSVQMHHHRAEHWIVVSGTAKVTNGDDSYLVTENQSTYIPVGQIHCLENPGVIDLELIEVQSGSYLGEDDIVRFKDRYGKA
;
A
#
# COMPACT_ATOMS: atom_id res chain seq x y z
N MET A 1 -7.24 1.28 24.30
CA MET A 1 -5.81 1.58 24.62
C MET A 1 -5.09 0.25 24.60
N ILE A 2 -4.72 -0.21 23.40
CA ILE A 2 -3.94 -1.44 23.22
C ILE A 2 -2.48 -1.02 23.35
N ILE A 3 -1.92 -1.37 24.51
CA ILE A 3 -0.49 -1.20 24.78
C ILE A 3 0.23 -2.27 23.99
N PHE A 4 0.96 -1.87 22.94
CA PHE A 4 1.89 -2.74 22.25
C PHE A 4 2.94 -3.24 23.27
N GLY A 5 2.82 -4.51 23.65
CA GLY A 5 3.80 -5.16 24.50
C GLY A 5 5.14 -5.27 23.75
N HIS A 6 6.02 -4.31 23.98
CA HIS A 6 7.42 -4.40 23.57
C HIS A 6 8.10 -5.51 24.39
N GLN A 7 7.97 -6.76 23.96
CA GLN A 7 8.99 -7.75 24.30
C GLN A 7 10.25 -7.38 23.50
N LYS A 8 11.37 -7.28 24.21
CA LYS A 8 12.69 -6.92 23.70
C LYS A 8 13.01 -7.69 22.41
N ARG A 9 12.86 -7.06 21.23
CA ARG A 9 13.57 -7.51 20.03
C ARG A 9 15.06 -7.30 20.31
N LEU A 10 15.82 -8.37 20.31
CA LEU A 10 17.27 -8.35 20.38
C LEU A 10 17.78 -7.53 19.19
N MET A 11 18.36 -6.34 19.47
CA MET A 11 19.19 -5.64 18.49
C MET A 11 20.43 -6.51 18.25
N LEU A 12 20.46 -7.19 17.14
CA LEU A 12 21.61 -7.92 16.66
C LEU A 12 22.42 -6.95 15.78
N THR A 13 23.53 -6.47 16.33
CA THR A 13 24.57 -5.76 15.60
C THR A 13 25.25 -6.68 14.59
N GLU A 14 25.41 -6.22 13.38
CA GLU A 14 26.31 -6.53 12.24
C GLU A 14 26.93 -7.95 12.03
N SER A 15 26.44 -9.01 12.66
CA SER A 15 26.78 -10.38 12.24
C SER A 15 25.58 -11.30 12.44
N TYR A 16 24.61 -11.27 11.53
CA TYR A 16 23.54 -12.24 11.52
C TYR A 16 24.11 -13.63 11.14
N ALA A 17 24.28 -14.47 12.13
CA ALA A 17 24.25 -15.92 11.90
C ALA A 17 22.81 -16.27 11.50
N TRP A 18 22.54 -16.36 10.22
CA TRP A 18 21.24 -16.70 9.63
C TRP A 18 20.80 -18.08 10.11
N SER A 19 19.74 -18.14 10.90
CA SER A 19 19.17 -19.41 11.31
C SER A 19 18.63 -20.14 10.08
N LYS A 20 18.84 -21.46 10.03
CA LYS A 20 18.46 -22.32 8.90
C LYS A 20 16.94 -22.35 8.61
N HIS A 21 16.12 -21.69 9.44
CA HIS A 21 14.65 -21.76 9.44
C HIS A 21 13.96 -20.40 9.41
N MET A 22 14.71 -19.30 9.30
CA MET A 22 14.14 -17.96 9.31
C MET A 22 13.32 -17.68 8.02
N ILE A 23 12.08 -17.24 8.19
CA ILE A 23 11.21 -16.79 7.09
C ILE A 23 11.54 -15.33 6.78
N TYR A 24 11.59 -14.99 5.50
CA TYR A 24 11.77 -13.63 4.97
C TYR A 24 10.44 -13.13 4.43
N PRO A 25 9.69 -12.30 5.17
CA PRO A 25 8.48 -11.70 4.64
C PRO A 25 8.81 -10.72 3.52
N VAL A 26 8.15 -10.87 2.39
CA VAL A 26 8.21 -9.97 1.23
C VAL A 26 6.80 -9.41 1.05
N ILE A 27 6.64 -8.09 1.25
CA ILE A 27 5.34 -7.44 1.18
C ILE A 27 5.26 -6.62 -0.11
N MET A 28 4.36 -7.02 -0.97
CA MET A 28 4.10 -6.33 -2.24
C MET A 28 3.07 -5.22 -2.02
N ALA A 29 3.51 -3.97 -2.05
CA ALA A 29 2.69 -2.77 -1.89
C ALA A 29 2.49 -2.03 -3.22
N GLY A 30 2.28 -2.79 -4.29
CA GLY A 30 1.96 -2.28 -5.63
C GLY A 30 0.46 -2.07 -5.86
N GLY A 31 0.13 -1.54 -7.03
CA GLY A 31 -1.26 -1.31 -7.48
C GLY A 31 -1.82 0.07 -7.10
N THR A 32 -2.75 0.56 -7.90
CA THR A 32 -3.37 1.89 -7.73
C THR A 32 -4.71 1.86 -6.99
N GLY A 33 -5.35 0.68 -6.87
CA GLY A 33 -6.59 0.49 -6.11
C GLY A 33 -7.76 1.37 -6.53
N SER A 34 -7.86 1.79 -7.80
CA SER A 34 -8.82 2.78 -8.31
C SER A 34 -10.31 2.46 -8.07
N ARG A 35 -10.65 1.19 -7.82
CA ARG A 35 -12.05 0.75 -7.54
C ARG A 35 -12.59 1.25 -6.20
N LEU A 36 -11.72 1.67 -5.28
CA LEU A 36 -12.11 2.24 -3.97
C LEU A 36 -12.04 3.78 -3.98
N TRP A 37 -12.08 4.40 -5.16
CA TRP A 37 -12.32 5.83 -5.24
C TRP A 37 -13.68 6.18 -4.59
N PRO A 38 -13.81 7.30 -3.86
CA PRO A 38 -12.90 8.41 -3.72
C PRO A 38 -11.87 8.27 -2.58
N LEU A 39 -11.86 7.16 -1.84
CA LEU A 39 -10.91 6.97 -0.75
C LEU A 39 -9.52 6.59 -1.27
N SER A 40 -9.43 5.71 -2.26
CA SER A 40 -8.17 5.43 -2.94
C SER A 40 -7.86 6.47 -4.01
N ARG A 41 -6.60 6.84 -4.13
CA ARG A 41 -6.04 7.75 -5.14
C ARG A 41 -4.75 7.16 -5.70
N GLN A 42 -4.30 7.64 -6.84
CA GLN A 42 -3.04 7.16 -7.43
C GLN A 42 -1.88 7.29 -6.43
N LEU A 43 -1.75 8.43 -5.74
CA LEU A 43 -0.69 8.68 -4.76
C LEU A 43 -1.04 8.26 -3.31
N ASN A 44 -2.24 7.75 -3.08
CA ASN A 44 -2.66 7.14 -1.82
C ASN A 44 -3.51 5.90 -2.11
N PRO A 45 -2.90 4.82 -2.65
CA PRO A 45 -3.64 3.63 -3.03
C PRO A 45 -4.07 2.80 -1.83
N LYS A 46 -4.90 1.80 -2.11
CA LYS A 46 -5.62 0.96 -1.16
C LYS A 46 -4.77 0.43 0.00
N GLN A 47 -3.56 -0.04 -0.26
CA GLN A 47 -2.68 -0.64 0.74
C GLN A 47 -2.30 0.31 1.87
N PHE A 48 -2.37 1.62 1.64
CA PHE A 48 -2.07 2.64 2.65
C PHE A 48 -3.30 3.20 3.36
N LEU A 49 -4.50 2.71 3.02
CA LEU A 49 -5.77 3.16 3.58
C LEU A 49 -6.16 2.37 4.83
N LYS A 50 -6.86 3.03 5.75
CA LYS A 50 -7.51 2.45 6.92
C LYS A 50 -8.92 2.01 6.52
N LEU A 51 -9.07 0.82 5.98
CA LEU A 51 -10.34 0.32 5.44
C LEU A 51 -11.17 -0.44 6.47
N THR A 52 -10.53 -1.34 7.21
CA THR A 52 -11.16 -2.29 8.13
C THR A 52 -10.78 -2.04 9.59
N ASP A 53 -9.87 -1.11 9.83
CA ASP A 53 -9.43 -0.67 11.14
C ASP A 53 -9.41 0.86 11.19
N GLN A 54 -9.67 1.45 12.37
CA GLN A 54 -9.69 2.90 12.53
C GLN A 54 -8.29 3.51 12.66
N HIS A 55 -7.29 2.70 13.02
CA HIS A 55 -5.95 3.16 13.35
C HIS A 55 -4.88 2.66 12.38
N LEU A 56 -5.03 1.44 11.86
CA LEU A 56 -4.03 0.77 11.04
C LEU A 56 -4.44 0.74 9.57
N SER A 57 -3.48 1.01 8.69
CA SER A 57 -3.64 0.79 7.25
C SER A 57 -3.59 -0.69 6.91
N MET A 58 -4.00 -1.04 5.67
CA MET A 58 -3.92 -2.42 5.19
C MET A 58 -2.47 -2.94 5.21
N LEU A 59 -1.48 -2.12 4.86
CA LEU A 59 -0.05 -2.45 4.99
C LEU A 59 0.32 -2.74 6.44
N GLN A 60 -0.08 -1.88 7.38
CA GLN A 60 0.22 -2.06 8.81
C GLN A 60 -0.46 -3.31 9.37
N LEU A 61 -1.70 -3.61 8.96
CA LEU A 61 -2.37 -4.87 9.31
C LEU A 61 -1.64 -6.09 8.73
N THR A 62 -1.11 -5.98 7.50
CA THR A 62 -0.33 -7.06 6.88
C THR A 62 0.96 -7.35 7.65
N VAL A 63 1.63 -6.31 8.12
CA VAL A 63 2.84 -6.45 8.95
C VAL A 63 2.51 -6.99 10.33
N ALA A 64 1.45 -6.47 10.98
CA ALA A 64 1.06 -6.88 12.34
C ALA A 64 0.69 -8.36 12.45
N ARG A 65 0.16 -8.98 11.38
CA ARG A 65 -0.15 -10.43 11.37
C ARG A 65 1.07 -11.35 11.42
N LEU A 66 2.27 -10.80 11.26
CA LEU A 66 3.54 -11.52 11.40
C LEU A 66 4.07 -11.52 12.84
N ASP A 67 3.46 -10.76 13.75
CA ASP A 67 3.88 -10.68 15.13
C ASP A 67 3.80 -12.06 15.81
N GLY A 68 4.87 -12.43 16.51
CA GLY A 68 4.99 -13.74 17.15
C GLY A 68 5.52 -14.87 16.25
N MET A 69 5.70 -14.64 14.95
CA MET A 69 6.37 -15.59 14.06
C MET A 69 7.90 -15.40 14.10
N GLU A 70 8.63 -16.50 13.94
CA GLU A 70 10.09 -16.47 13.77
C GLU A 70 10.42 -16.04 12.33
N SER A 71 10.59 -14.73 12.13
CA SER A 71 10.81 -14.12 10.82
C SER A 71 11.83 -12.98 10.88
N ALA A 72 12.48 -12.73 9.75
CA ALA A 72 13.27 -11.53 9.52
C ALA A 72 12.36 -10.27 9.47
N ASP A 73 12.96 -9.07 9.51
CA ASP A 73 12.24 -7.85 9.23
C ASP A 73 11.69 -7.88 7.80
N PRO A 74 10.46 -7.37 7.57
CA PRO A 74 9.84 -7.40 6.26
C PRO A 74 10.62 -6.60 5.21
N LEU A 75 10.78 -7.18 4.03
CA LEU A 75 11.22 -6.50 2.82
C LEU A 75 9.98 -5.98 2.07
N LEU A 76 9.88 -4.68 1.90
CA LEU A 76 8.76 -4.07 1.18
C LEU A 76 9.14 -3.78 -0.27
N ILE A 77 8.20 -3.95 -1.19
CA ILE A 77 8.33 -3.53 -2.59
C ILE A 77 7.18 -2.58 -2.91
N CYS A 78 7.49 -1.38 -3.38
CA CYS A 78 6.48 -0.41 -3.79
C CYS A 78 6.99 0.47 -4.94
N ASN A 79 6.07 1.21 -5.57
CA ASN A 79 6.43 2.21 -6.55
C ASN A 79 7.18 3.39 -5.89
N GLU A 80 8.12 3.99 -6.63
CA GLU A 80 8.91 5.17 -6.20
C GLU A 80 8.04 6.30 -5.66
N GLU A 81 6.86 6.54 -6.25
CA GLU A 81 5.94 7.59 -5.83
C GLU A 81 5.40 7.38 -4.39
N HIS A 82 5.33 6.15 -3.94
CA HIS A 82 4.78 5.79 -2.62
C HIS A 82 5.83 5.66 -1.51
N ARG A 83 7.13 5.84 -1.81
CA ARG A 83 8.25 5.55 -0.89
C ARG A 83 8.12 6.17 0.49
N PHE A 84 7.73 7.45 0.57
CA PHE A 84 7.63 8.15 1.84
C PHE A 84 6.44 7.70 2.68
N LEU A 85 5.32 7.42 2.02
CA LEU A 85 4.12 6.91 2.69
C LEU A 85 4.38 5.50 3.24
N ALA A 86 5.01 4.65 2.43
CA ALA A 86 5.42 3.30 2.81
C ALA A 86 6.40 3.32 3.99
N ALA A 87 7.47 4.10 3.90
CA ALA A 87 8.47 4.21 4.97
C ALA A 87 7.87 4.74 6.28
N GLU A 88 7.00 5.76 6.22
CA GLU A 88 6.34 6.30 7.40
C GLU A 88 5.41 5.29 8.07
N GLN A 89 4.61 4.55 7.29
CA GLN A 89 3.72 3.52 7.85
C GLN A 89 4.49 2.34 8.45
N MET A 90 5.59 1.92 7.82
CA MET A 90 6.49 0.91 8.39
C MET A 90 7.14 1.39 9.68
N ARG A 91 7.60 2.66 9.74
CA ARG A 91 8.15 3.27 10.94
C ARG A 91 7.11 3.31 12.08
N GLN A 92 5.86 3.67 11.79
CA GLN A 92 4.75 3.66 12.75
C GLN A 92 4.42 2.26 13.24
N ALA A 93 4.59 1.23 12.41
CA ALA A 93 4.45 -0.17 12.77
C ALA A 93 5.66 -0.72 13.56
N GLY A 94 6.67 0.11 13.87
CA GLY A 94 7.84 -0.26 14.67
C GLY A 94 9.07 -0.69 13.87
N TYR A 95 9.00 -0.73 12.54
CA TYR A 95 10.10 -1.08 11.63
C TYR A 95 10.83 0.18 11.17
N LYS A 96 11.71 0.71 12.02
CA LYS A 96 12.43 1.98 11.76
C LYS A 96 13.39 1.90 10.58
N ASP A 97 13.97 0.72 10.35
CA ASP A 97 14.99 0.44 9.34
C ASP A 97 14.44 -0.52 8.26
N ALA A 98 13.13 -0.45 7.98
CA ALA A 98 12.49 -1.29 6.96
C ALA A 98 13.18 -1.12 5.61
N ARG A 99 13.61 -2.22 5.00
CA ARG A 99 14.19 -2.23 3.66
C ARG A 99 13.09 -2.15 2.62
N ILE A 100 13.22 -1.21 1.68
CA ILE A 100 12.21 -0.95 0.66
C ILE A 100 12.88 -0.96 -0.72
N ILE A 101 12.43 -1.87 -1.59
CA ILE A 101 12.80 -1.84 -3.01
C ILE A 101 11.80 -0.94 -3.72
N LEU A 102 12.30 0.00 -4.49
CA LEU A 102 11.52 0.97 -5.25
C LEU A 102 11.49 0.59 -6.73
N GLU A 103 10.28 0.31 -7.21
CA GLU A 103 10.03 0.09 -8.64
C GLU A 103 9.75 1.46 -9.30
N PRO A 104 10.48 1.81 -10.38
CA PRO A 104 10.21 3.06 -11.11
C PRO A 104 8.91 2.99 -11.90
N CYS A 105 8.48 1.80 -12.29
CA CYS A 105 7.21 1.53 -12.96
C CYS A 105 6.69 0.14 -12.54
N GLY A 106 5.36 -0.05 -12.58
CA GLY A 106 4.77 -1.37 -12.30
C GLY A 106 5.02 -2.36 -13.42
N ARG A 107 5.49 -3.57 -13.06
CA ARG A 107 5.72 -4.70 -13.99
C ARG A 107 5.04 -5.99 -13.52
N ASN A 108 4.01 -5.85 -12.67
CA ASN A 108 3.27 -6.96 -12.08
C ASN A 108 4.12 -7.77 -11.07
N THR A 109 3.63 -8.92 -10.61
CA THR A 109 4.17 -9.61 -9.43
C THR A 109 5.42 -10.44 -9.69
N ALA A 110 5.63 -11.01 -10.89
CA ALA A 110 6.80 -11.83 -11.16
C ALA A 110 8.12 -11.04 -11.08
N PRO A 111 8.27 -9.85 -11.71
CA PRO A 111 9.46 -9.04 -11.56
C PRO A 111 9.68 -8.53 -10.13
N ALA A 112 8.61 -8.11 -9.43
CA ALA A 112 8.70 -7.66 -8.05
C ALA A 112 9.27 -8.74 -7.13
N ILE A 113 8.73 -9.96 -7.21
CA ILE A 113 9.22 -11.11 -6.43
C ILE A 113 10.65 -11.49 -6.84
N ALA A 114 11.02 -11.37 -8.13
CA ALA A 114 12.38 -11.62 -8.59
C ALA A 114 13.39 -10.64 -7.95
N LEU A 115 13.07 -9.35 -7.93
CA LEU A 115 13.91 -8.34 -7.25
C LEU A 115 14.09 -8.67 -5.77
N ALA A 116 13.00 -9.06 -5.08
CA ALA A 116 13.07 -9.47 -3.68
C ALA A 116 13.95 -10.73 -3.49
N ALA A 117 13.76 -11.76 -4.30
CA ALA A 117 14.51 -12.99 -4.23
C ALA A 117 16.01 -12.75 -4.44
N LEU A 118 16.38 -11.97 -5.47
CA LEU A 118 17.76 -11.57 -5.75
C LEU A 118 18.37 -10.79 -4.58
N LYS A 119 17.61 -9.85 -3.98
CA LYS A 119 18.06 -9.08 -2.82
C LYS A 119 18.27 -9.96 -1.58
N VAL A 120 17.36 -10.90 -1.33
CA VAL A 120 17.45 -11.84 -0.19
C VAL A 120 18.65 -12.77 -0.33
N VAL A 121 18.92 -13.34 -1.52
CA VAL A 121 20.02 -14.27 -1.70
C VAL A 121 21.40 -13.62 -1.80
N LYS A 122 21.50 -12.30 -2.02
CA LYS A 122 22.75 -11.57 -2.28
C LYS A 122 23.82 -11.78 -1.20
N ASN A 123 23.40 -11.92 0.07
CA ASN A 123 24.30 -12.04 1.22
C ASN A 123 24.14 -13.38 1.96
N ILE A 124 23.57 -14.40 1.31
CA ILE A 124 23.31 -15.70 1.90
C ILE A 124 24.16 -16.76 1.17
N ASP A 125 24.74 -17.68 1.95
CA ASP A 125 25.54 -18.80 1.43
C ASP A 125 24.81 -19.52 0.26
N GLU A 126 25.53 -19.85 -0.79
CA GLU A 126 24.98 -20.46 -2.01
C GLU A 126 24.25 -21.78 -1.73
N ASN A 127 24.64 -22.50 -0.69
CA ASN A 127 24.02 -23.77 -0.27
C ASN A 127 22.74 -23.58 0.56
N GLN A 128 22.42 -22.33 0.95
CA GLN A 128 21.20 -22.02 1.69
C GLN A 128 20.12 -21.51 0.74
N ASN A 129 18.89 -21.97 0.97
CA ASN A 129 17.72 -21.53 0.22
C ASN A 129 16.73 -20.85 1.18
N PRO A 130 16.86 -19.52 1.43
CA PRO A 130 16.02 -18.81 2.38
C PRO A 130 14.57 -18.83 1.94
N LEU A 131 13.66 -19.08 2.90
CA LEU A 131 12.23 -19.12 2.65
C LEU A 131 11.66 -17.70 2.58
N MET A 132 11.03 -17.35 1.48
CA MET A 132 10.30 -16.10 1.31
C MET A 132 8.81 -16.33 1.49
N LEU A 133 8.19 -15.55 2.39
CA LEU A 133 6.73 -15.46 2.54
C LEU A 133 6.27 -14.19 1.79
N VAL A 134 5.70 -14.39 0.62
CA VAL A 134 5.23 -13.30 -0.24
C VAL A 134 3.77 -12.98 0.09
N LEU A 135 3.51 -11.74 0.46
CA LEU A 135 2.20 -11.25 0.89
C LEU A 135 1.81 -9.98 0.11
N ALA A 136 0.55 -9.87 -0.27
CA ALA A 136 -0.01 -8.61 -0.73
C ALA A 136 -0.29 -7.68 0.47
N ALA A 137 0.04 -6.40 0.32
CA ALA A 137 -0.11 -5.40 1.39
C ALA A 137 -1.57 -4.98 1.64
N ASP A 138 -2.52 -5.47 0.84
CA ASP A 138 -3.88 -4.94 0.76
C ASP A 138 -4.97 -5.99 0.98
N HIS A 139 -4.61 -7.20 1.44
CA HIS A 139 -5.56 -8.24 1.79
C HIS A 139 -5.98 -8.19 3.26
N LEU A 140 -7.26 -8.45 3.51
CA LEU A 140 -7.79 -8.69 4.84
C LEU A 140 -7.60 -10.16 5.23
N ILE A 141 -7.21 -10.42 6.46
CA ILE A 141 -7.25 -11.73 7.14
C ILE A 141 -7.80 -11.48 8.53
N ARG A 142 -8.87 -12.18 8.90
CA ARG A 142 -9.54 -12.00 10.19
C ARG A 142 -8.95 -12.89 11.27
N ASP A 143 -8.73 -14.15 10.95
CA ASP A 143 -8.15 -15.12 11.88
C ASP A 143 -6.63 -15.24 11.66
N ILE A 144 -5.90 -14.45 12.45
CA ILE A 144 -4.43 -14.41 12.40
C ILE A 144 -3.85 -15.77 12.87
N ALA A 145 -4.48 -16.43 13.84
CA ALA A 145 -3.98 -17.70 14.33
C ALA A 145 -4.10 -18.81 13.27
N ALA A 146 -5.23 -18.89 12.58
CA ALA A 146 -5.40 -19.81 11.46
C ALA A 146 -4.41 -19.51 10.32
N PHE A 147 -4.18 -18.24 10.00
CA PHE A 147 -3.17 -17.83 9.01
C PHE A 147 -1.76 -18.27 9.40
N GLN A 148 -1.31 -18.00 10.63
CA GLN A 148 0.02 -18.39 11.09
C GLN A 148 0.17 -19.90 11.13
N SER A 149 -0.86 -20.64 11.57
CA SER A 149 -0.88 -22.10 11.56
C SER A 149 -0.74 -22.65 10.13
N CYS A 150 -1.43 -22.04 9.16
CA CYS A 150 -1.35 -22.44 7.75
C CYS A 150 0.07 -22.22 7.18
N ILE A 151 0.74 -21.11 7.53
CA ILE A 151 2.14 -20.87 7.14
C ILE A 151 3.04 -21.96 7.72
N GLN A 152 2.87 -22.36 8.98
CA GLN A 152 3.67 -23.41 9.59
C GLN A 152 3.50 -24.76 8.88
N LYS A 153 2.30 -25.11 8.40
CA LYS A 153 2.06 -26.31 7.57
C LYS A 153 2.76 -26.21 6.20
N ALA A 154 2.89 -25.00 5.64
CA ALA A 154 3.53 -24.78 4.35
C ALA A 154 5.08 -24.86 4.41
N VAL A 155 5.71 -24.55 5.56
CA VAL A 155 7.18 -24.53 5.72
C VAL A 155 7.85 -25.82 5.30
N PRO A 156 7.43 -27.02 5.74
CA PRO A 156 8.09 -28.29 5.34
C PRO A 156 8.04 -28.54 3.83
N LEU A 157 6.97 -28.12 3.14
CA LEU A 157 6.85 -28.26 1.69
C LEU A 157 7.79 -27.30 0.95
N ALA A 158 7.86 -26.05 1.41
CA ALA A 158 8.78 -25.05 0.86
C ALA A 158 10.26 -25.46 1.08
N GLN A 159 10.60 -26.08 2.21
CA GLN A 159 11.93 -26.66 2.47
C GLN A 159 12.28 -27.83 1.54
N GLN A 160 11.27 -28.53 1.01
CA GLN A 160 11.41 -29.54 -0.04
C GLN A 160 11.44 -28.93 -1.46
N ASN A 161 11.70 -27.63 -1.56
CA ASN A 161 11.73 -26.85 -2.80
C ASN A 161 10.39 -26.79 -3.56
N LYS A 162 9.24 -26.99 -2.89
CA LYS A 162 7.94 -26.71 -3.49
C LYS A 162 7.66 -25.19 -3.55
N LEU A 163 6.98 -24.76 -4.62
CA LEU A 163 6.33 -23.46 -4.69
C LEU A 163 4.96 -23.57 -4.03
N VAL A 164 4.87 -23.15 -2.76
CA VAL A 164 3.62 -23.28 -2.00
C VAL A 164 2.78 -22.01 -2.18
N THR A 165 1.50 -22.19 -2.55
CA THR A 165 0.49 -21.12 -2.52
C THR A 165 -0.57 -21.42 -1.46
N PHE A 166 -1.28 -20.38 -1.00
CA PHE A 166 -2.36 -20.52 -0.03
C PHE A 166 -3.70 -20.40 -0.76
N GLY A 167 -4.46 -21.49 -0.74
CA GLY A 167 -5.75 -21.57 -1.41
C GLY A 167 -6.90 -21.29 -0.45
N ILE A 168 -7.74 -20.32 -0.78
CA ILE A 168 -8.91 -19.95 0.02
C ILE A 168 -10.08 -20.85 -0.32
N VAL A 169 -10.78 -21.36 0.70
CA VAL A 169 -11.99 -22.16 0.52
C VAL A 169 -13.08 -21.27 -0.08
N PRO A 170 -13.61 -21.59 -1.29
CA PRO A 170 -14.58 -20.75 -1.97
C PRO A 170 -15.93 -20.74 -1.25
N GLY A 171 -16.47 -19.55 -0.97
CA GLY A 171 -17.83 -19.39 -0.44
C GLY A 171 -18.90 -19.16 -1.53
N HIS A 172 -18.49 -18.79 -2.74
CA HIS A 172 -19.36 -18.50 -3.89
C HIS A 172 -18.57 -18.63 -5.20
N ALA A 173 -19.25 -18.54 -6.34
CA ALA A 173 -18.60 -18.48 -7.64
C ALA A 173 -18.10 -17.06 -7.91
N GLU A 174 -16.78 -16.86 -7.98
CA GLU A 174 -16.14 -15.56 -8.21
C GLU A 174 -15.31 -15.60 -9.50
N THR A 175 -15.54 -14.64 -10.39
CA THR A 175 -14.84 -14.56 -11.69
C THR A 175 -13.61 -13.67 -11.66
N ALA A 176 -13.45 -12.89 -10.59
CA ALA A 176 -12.31 -11.99 -10.43
C ALA A 176 -11.06 -12.69 -9.88
N TYR A 177 -11.18 -13.92 -9.36
CA TYR A 177 -10.10 -14.67 -8.74
C TYR A 177 -9.59 -15.81 -9.64
N GLY A 178 -8.34 -16.20 -9.41
CA GLY A 178 -7.78 -17.45 -9.88
C GLY A 178 -8.31 -18.64 -9.09
N TYR A 179 -8.38 -19.82 -9.70
CA TYR A 179 -8.78 -21.07 -9.09
C TYR A 179 -7.65 -22.11 -9.17
N ILE A 180 -7.48 -22.85 -8.09
CA ILE A 180 -6.44 -23.88 -7.94
C ILE A 180 -7.13 -25.21 -7.71
N GLN A 181 -7.00 -26.15 -8.64
CA GLN A 181 -7.50 -27.51 -8.46
C GLN A 181 -6.54 -28.29 -7.57
N GLN A 182 -7.07 -28.85 -6.49
CA GLN A 182 -6.35 -29.74 -5.59
C GLN A 182 -6.03 -31.07 -6.33
N GLY A 183 -4.80 -31.48 -6.21
CA GLY A 183 -4.31 -32.79 -6.64
C GLY A 183 -4.16 -33.77 -5.49
N PRO A 184 -3.29 -34.78 -5.61
CA PRO A 184 -2.97 -35.70 -4.54
C PRO A 184 -2.56 -35.00 -3.25
N ILE A 185 -2.98 -35.57 -2.12
CA ILE A 185 -2.63 -35.12 -0.78
C ILE A 185 -1.11 -35.29 -0.56
N LEU A 186 -0.46 -34.24 -0.07
CA LEU A 186 0.96 -34.23 0.31
C LEU A 186 1.13 -34.32 1.83
N ALA A 187 0.28 -33.64 2.57
CA ALA A 187 0.20 -33.61 4.02
C ALA A 187 -1.19 -33.12 4.44
N ASP A 188 -1.45 -32.99 5.76
CA ASP A 188 -2.72 -32.46 6.28
C ASP A 188 -3.03 -31.08 5.66
N ASP A 189 -4.21 -30.94 5.05
CA ASP A 189 -4.70 -29.75 4.35
C ASP A 189 -3.78 -29.23 3.23
N SER A 190 -2.87 -30.08 2.74
CA SER A 190 -1.88 -29.73 1.74
C SER A 190 -1.93 -30.69 0.55
N PHE A 191 -1.94 -30.14 -0.66
CA PHE A 191 -2.14 -30.87 -1.89
C PHE A 191 -1.11 -30.45 -2.94
N SER A 192 -0.78 -31.33 -3.88
CA SER A 192 -0.17 -30.90 -5.13
C SER A 192 -1.17 -30.08 -5.93
N VAL A 193 -0.69 -29.18 -6.78
CA VAL A 193 -1.56 -28.43 -7.70
C VAL A 193 -1.77 -29.26 -8.96
N SER A 194 -3.02 -29.66 -9.24
CA SER A 194 -3.38 -30.34 -10.49
C SER A 194 -3.57 -29.38 -11.64
N ARG A 195 -4.13 -28.22 -11.35
CA ARG A 195 -4.39 -27.17 -12.36
C ARG A 195 -4.50 -25.80 -11.71
N PHE A 196 -3.99 -24.80 -12.40
CA PHE A 196 -4.16 -23.39 -12.06
C PHE A 196 -4.95 -22.71 -13.17
N VAL A 197 -5.98 -21.94 -12.84
CA VAL A 197 -6.84 -21.24 -13.82
C VAL A 197 -7.08 -19.82 -13.34
N GLU A 198 -6.61 -18.85 -14.08
CA GLU A 198 -6.79 -17.43 -13.72
C GLU A 198 -8.09 -16.89 -14.34
N LYS A 199 -8.94 -16.28 -13.52
CA LYS A 199 -10.15 -15.55 -13.88
C LYS A 199 -11.08 -16.31 -14.85
N PRO A 200 -11.70 -17.42 -14.44
CA PRO A 200 -12.62 -18.19 -15.26
C PRO A 200 -13.90 -17.39 -15.59
N ASP A 201 -14.63 -17.83 -16.60
CA ASP A 201 -15.99 -17.34 -16.82
C ASP A 201 -16.96 -17.84 -15.73
N GLN A 202 -18.15 -17.24 -15.65
CA GLN A 202 -19.16 -17.55 -14.63
C GLN A 202 -19.53 -19.04 -14.59
N THR A 203 -19.73 -19.65 -15.77
CA THR A 203 -20.09 -21.06 -15.88
C THR A 203 -19.00 -21.99 -15.36
N ALA A 204 -17.74 -21.66 -15.64
CA ALA A 204 -16.60 -22.41 -15.12
C ALA A 204 -16.46 -22.23 -13.60
N ALA A 205 -16.59 -20.98 -13.09
CA ALA A 205 -16.53 -20.70 -11.66
C ALA A 205 -17.61 -21.47 -10.87
N GLU A 206 -18.84 -21.53 -11.37
CA GLU A 206 -19.93 -22.31 -10.77
C GLU A 206 -19.63 -23.82 -10.75
N LYS A 207 -19.03 -24.35 -11.82
CA LYS A 207 -18.60 -25.76 -11.88
C LYS A 207 -17.47 -26.04 -10.88
N TYR A 208 -16.51 -25.14 -10.75
CA TYR A 208 -15.41 -25.30 -9.80
C TYR A 208 -15.90 -25.27 -8.35
N LEU A 209 -16.82 -24.37 -8.04
CA LEU A 209 -17.47 -24.34 -6.72
C LEU A 209 -18.23 -25.64 -6.43
N ALA A 210 -19.02 -26.12 -7.40
CA ALA A 210 -19.84 -27.32 -7.24
C ALA A 210 -19.02 -28.62 -7.11
N SER A 211 -17.81 -28.67 -7.69
CA SER A 211 -16.92 -29.85 -7.61
C SER A 211 -16.31 -30.04 -6.22
N GLY A 212 -16.09 -28.96 -5.48
CA GLY A 212 -15.53 -28.97 -4.13
C GLY A 212 -14.00 -29.25 -4.05
N ASP A 213 -13.33 -29.39 -5.19
CA ASP A 213 -11.88 -29.66 -5.28
C ASP A 213 -11.06 -28.45 -5.75
N TYR A 214 -11.70 -27.26 -5.82
CA TYR A 214 -11.03 -26.00 -6.17
C TYR A 214 -10.97 -25.03 -4.99
N LEU A 215 -9.86 -24.34 -4.89
CA LEU A 215 -9.61 -23.23 -3.96
C LEU A 215 -9.40 -21.95 -4.76
N TRP A 216 -9.72 -20.78 -4.19
CA TRP A 216 -9.32 -19.51 -4.80
C TRP A 216 -7.82 -19.25 -4.58
N ASN A 217 -7.15 -18.72 -5.58
CA ASN A 217 -5.79 -18.23 -5.44
C ASN A 217 -5.78 -16.95 -4.60
N SER A 218 -5.11 -17.00 -3.46
CA SER A 218 -4.96 -15.83 -2.60
C SER A 218 -3.89 -14.84 -3.09
N GLY A 219 -3.02 -15.24 -4.03
CA GLY A 219 -1.84 -14.45 -4.38
C GLY A 219 -0.77 -14.37 -3.28
N MET A 220 -0.86 -15.22 -2.27
CA MET A 220 0.16 -15.36 -1.23
C MET A 220 0.97 -16.64 -1.46
N PHE A 221 2.28 -16.59 -1.21
CA PHE A 221 3.17 -17.70 -1.51
C PHE A 221 4.21 -17.89 -0.42
N LEU A 222 4.68 -19.15 -0.27
CA LEU A 222 5.84 -19.51 0.54
C LEU A 222 6.75 -20.45 -0.25
N PHE A 223 7.97 -20.04 -0.50
CA PHE A 223 8.95 -20.84 -1.24
C PHE A 223 10.38 -20.39 -0.96
N GLY A 224 11.34 -21.23 -1.27
CA GLY A 224 12.74 -20.85 -1.27
C GLY A 224 13.04 -19.81 -2.34
N ALA A 225 13.80 -18.77 -2.00
CA ALA A 225 14.16 -17.71 -2.95
C ALA A 225 14.88 -18.27 -4.18
N ARG A 226 15.83 -19.19 -3.99
CA ARG A 226 16.55 -19.82 -5.12
C ARG A 226 15.64 -20.73 -5.93
N THR A 227 14.69 -21.43 -5.30
CA THR A 227 13.68 -22.24 -6.00
C THR A 227 12.86 -21.38 -6.95
N TYR A 228 12.39 -20.23 -6.48
CA TYR A 228 11.65 -19.30 -7.33
C TYR A 228 12.50 -18.79 -8.51
N LEU A 229 13.74 -18.36 -8.25
CA LEU A 229 14.66 -17.89 -9.31
C LEU A 229 14.96 -18.96 -10.35
N GLN A 230 15.09 -20.23 -9.94
CA GLN A 230 15.28 -21.38 -10.83
C GLN A 230 14.04 -21.61 -11.73
N GLU A 231 12.84 -21.59 -11.15
CA GLU A 231 11.61 -21.75 -11.93
C GLU A 231 11.36 -20.54 -12.85
N LEU A 232 11.67 -19.33 -12.39
CA LEU A 232 11.62 -18.13 -13.26
C LEU A 232 12.64 -18.21 -14.40
N GLN A 233 13.86 -18.67 -14.14
CA GLN A 233 14.88 -18.89 -15.19
C GLN A 233 14.41 -19.91 -16.23
N LYS A 234 13.69 -20.95 -15.80
CA LYS A 234 13.17 -21.99 -16.70
C LYS A 234 12.04 -21.46 -17.61
N HIS A 235 11.14 -20.66 -17.06
CA HIS A 235 9.91 -20.26 -17.74
C HIS A 235 9.93 -18.83 -18.31
N ARG A 236 10.67 -17.91 -17.70
CA ARG A 236 10.81 -16.49 -18.07
C ARG A 236 12.22 -15.97 -17.82
N PRO A 237 13.23 -16.52 -18.52
CA PRO A 237 14.63 -16.07 -18.40
C PRO A 237 14.82 -14.57 -18.74
N ASP A 238 13.98 -14.03 -19.61
CA ASP A 238 13.93 -12.61 -19.97
C ASP A 238 13.67 -11.71 -18.77
N ILE A 239 12.66 -12.03 -17.95
CA ILE A 239 12.34 -11.29 -16.71
C ILE A 239 13.51 -11.36 -15.72
N LEU A 240 14.03 -12.56 -15.48
CA LEU A 240 15.12 -12.72 -14.51
C LEU A 240 16.37 -11.94 -14.90
N ALA A 241 16.77 -11.99 -16.18
CA ALA A 241 17.96 -11.29 -16.67
C ALA A 241 17.83 -9.76 -16.49
N ILE A 242 16.66 -9.19 -16.81
CA ILE A 242 16.44 -7.75 -16.66
C ILE A 242 16.39 -7.35 -15.17
N CYS A 243 15.70 -8.13 -14.32
CA CYS A 243 15.68 -7.86 -12.88
C CYS A 243 17.08 -7.92 -12.25
N GLN A 244 17.91 -8.88 -12.66
CA GLN A 244 19.30 -8.97 -12.21
C GLN A 244 20.10 -7.73 -12.64
N ALA A 245 20.05 -7.35 -13.92
CA ALA A 245 20.76 -6.19 -14.45
C ALA A 245 20.29 -4.88 -13.76
N ALA A 246 18.98 -4.72 -13.56
CA ALA A 246 18.42 -3.54 -12.91
C ALA A 246 18.82 -3.43 -11.42
N LEU A 247 19.01 -4.56 -10.74
CA LEU A 247 19.44 -4.61 -9.34
C LEU A 247 20.96 -4.46 -9.18
N ASP A 248 21.76 -4.97 -10.15
CA ASP A 248 23.22 -4.82 -10.15
C ASP A 248 23.66 -3.35 -10.30
N ASP A 249 22.85 -2.55 -11.03
CA ASP A 249 23.05 -1.11 -11.21
C ASP A 249 22.12 -0.26 -10.31
N ALA A 250 21.65 -0.84 -9.20
CA ALA A 250 20.78 -0.14 -8.27
C ALA A 250 21.56 0.83 -7.37
N SER A 251 20.92 1.94 -7.02
CA SER A 251 21.44 2.87 -6.02
C SER A 251 20.80 2.60 -4.66
N GLU A 252 21.63 2.63 -3.60
CA GLU A 252 21.19 2.53 -2.20
C GLU A 252 21.14 3.93 -1.58
N ASP A 253 20.01 4.27 -0.96
CA ASP A 253 19.82 5.53 -0.25
C ASP A 253 19.08 5.26 1.07
N LEU A 254 19.80 5.32 2.18
CA LEU A 254 19.32 4.94 3.51
C LEU A 254 18.70 3.52 3.51
N HIS A 255 17.38 3.44 3.50
CA HIS A 255 16.62 2.19 3.53
C HIS A 255 16.04 1.81 2.17
N PHE A 256 16.25 2.66 1.15
CA PHE A 256 15.72 2.48 -0.19
C PHE A 256 16.74 1.85 -1.12
N THR A 257 16.31 0.82 -1.85
CA THR A 257 17.03 0.26 -2.99
C THR A 257 16.29 0.70 -4.25
N ARG A 258 16.85 1.65 -5.01
CA ARG A 258 16.29 2.09 -6.30
C ARG A 258 16.92 1.27 -7.41
N VAL A 259 16.13 0.45 -8.07
CA VAL A 259 16.57 -0.28 -9.26
C VAL A 259 16.79 0.68 -10.43
N ASN A 260 17.67 0.33 -11.35
CA ASN A 260 17.91 1.17 -12.53
C ASN A 260 16.64 1.32 -13.36
N GLU A 261 16.15 2.56 -13.53
CA GLU A 261 14.90 2.88 -14.20
C GLU A 261 14.89 2.47 -15.66
N SER A 262 15.94 2.82 -16.41
CA SER A 262 16.00 2.55 -17.87
C SER A 262 16.05 1.05 -18.16
N VAL A 263 16.77 0.28 -17.36
CA VAL A 263 16.86 -1.17 -17.49
C VAL A 263 15.52 -1.83 -17.08
N PHE A 264 14.96 -1.44 -15.94
CA PHE A 264 13.72 -2.05 -15.46
C PHE A 264 12.49 -1.70 -16.31
N ALA A 265 12.49 -0.56 -16.98
CA ALA A 265 11.44 -0.18 -17.92
C ALA A 265 11.32 -1.13 -19.13
N GLU A 266 12.37 -1.88 -19.47
CA GLU A 266 12.37 -2.90 -20.52
C GLU A 266 11.81 -4.25 -20.05
N CYS A 267 11.58 -4.42 -18.72
CA CYS A 267 11.10 -5.68 -18.19
C CYS A 267 9.65 -5.95 -18.66
N PRO A 268 9.38 -7.14 -19.21
CA PRO A 268 8.01 -7.53 -19.54
C PRO A 268 7.12 -7.56 -18.29
N GLU A 269 5.90 -7.07 -18.45
CA GLU A 269 4.88 -7.17 -17.41
C GLU A 269 4.31 -8.59 -17.38
N ASP A 270 4.44 -9.28 -16.24
CA ASP A 270 3.84 -10.60 -16.04
C ASP A 270 3.57 -10.88 -14.55
N SER A 271 2.49 -11.62 -14.23
CA SER A 271 2.25 -12.09 -12.87
C SER A 271 3.01 -13.39 -12.59
N ILE A 272 3.30 -13.65 -11.32
CA ILE A 272 3.87 -14.95 -10.90
C ILE A 272 2.96 -16.10 -11.33
N ASP A 273 1.65 -15.88 -11.35
CA ASP A 273 0.66 -16.87 -11.73
C ASP A 273 0.88 -17.35 -13.18
N TYR A 274 0.93 -16.43 -14.14
CA TYR A 274 1.18 -16.73 -15.55
C TYR A 274 2.65 -17.06 -15.86
N ALA A 275 3.57 -16.38 -15.20
CA ALA A 275 5.00 -16.56 -15.45
C ALA A 275 5.49 -17.94 -15.00
N VAL A 276 5.01 -18.42 -13.84
CA VAL A 276 5.54 -19.61 -13.15
C VAL A 276 4.44 -20.57 -12.74
N MET A 277 3.42 -20.15 -11.98
CA MET A 277 2.51 -21.07 -11.29
C MET A 277 1.64 -21.92 -12.22
N GLU A 278 1.25 -21.42 -13.37
CA GLU A 278 0.51 -22.18 -14.39
C GLU A 278 1.40 -23.17 -15.17
N LYS A 279 2.74 -23.02 -15.10
CA LYS A 279 3.70 -23.79 -15.92
C LYS A 279 4.53 -24.78 -15.15
N THR A 280 4.63 -24.59 -13.84
CA THR A 280 5.47 -25.44 -12.99
C THR A 280 4.77 -26.72 -12.57
N ASP A 281 5.49 -27.85 -12.58
CA ASP A 281 5.04 -29.11 -12.01
C ASP A 281 5.38 -29.21 -10.50
N ASN A 282 5.97 -28.14 -9.94
CA ASN A 282 6.49 -28.15 -8.56
C ASN A 282 5.63 -27.34 -7.58
N ALA A 283 4.39 -27.03 -7.96
CA ALA A 283 3.47 -26.26 -7.11
C ALA A 283 2.79 -27.16 -6.05
N ALA A 284 2.58 -26.60 -4.86
CA ALA A 284 1.72 -27.15 -3.83
C ALA A 284 0.74 -26.10 -3.32
N VAL A 285 -0.43 -26.50 -2.85
CA VAL A 285 -1.42 -25.61 -2.25
C VAL A 285 -1.74 -26.08 -0.83
N VAL A 286 -1.78 -25.14 0.10
CA VAL A 286 -2.27 -25.34 1.47
C VAL A 286 -3.59 -24.61 1.62
N SER A 287 -4.62 -25.33 2.11
CA SER A 287 -5.95 -24.73 2.31
C SER A 287 -5.92 -23.73 3.46
N LEU A 288 -6.47 -22.54 3.24
CA LEU A 288 -6.54 -21.44 4.21
C LEU A 288 -7.99 -21.00 4.40
N ASP A 289 -8.51 -21.22 5.60
CA ASP A 289 -9.77 -20.64 6.08
C ASP A 289 -9.47 -19.68 7.24
N ALA A 290 -9.28 -18.42 6.93
CA ALA A 290 -8.90 -17.36 7.87
C ALA A 290 -9.71 -16.08 7.67
N GLY A 291 -10.88 -16.15 7.04
CA GLY A 291 -11.69 -14.98 6.74
C GLY A 291 -10.97 -14.01 5.81
N TRP A 292 -10.35 -14.53 4.75
CA TRP A 292 -9.62 -13.76 3.76
C TRP A 292 -10.57 -12.99 2.82
N SER A 293 -10.15 -11.79 2.44
CA SER A 293 -10.75 -11.00 1.36
C SER A 293 -9.68 -10.11 0.72
N ASP A 294 -9.74 -9.97 -0.60
CA ASP A 294 -8.92 -8.99 -1.31
C ASP A 294 -9.47 -7.55 -1.21
N ILE A 295 -10.66 -7.35 -0.65
CA ILE A 295 -11.38 -6.04 -0.62
C ILE A 295 -11.25 -5.30 -1.96
N GLY A 296 -11.56 -6.00 -3.05
CA GLY A 296 -11.37 -5.47 -4.41
C GLY A 296 -12.40 -4.42 -4.82
N SER A 297 -13.46 -4.21 -4.02
CA SER A 297 -14.55 -3.27 -4.29
C SER A 297 -15.22 -2.79 -3.00
N TRP A 298 -16.08 -1.78 -3.14
CA TRP A 298 -16.93 -1.31 -2.03
C TRP A 298 -17.92 -2.36 -1.56
N SER A 299 -18.45 -3.21 -2.46
CA SER A 299 -19.30 -4.34 -2.08
C SER A 299 -18.54 -5.36 -1.24
N ALA A 300 -17.31 -5.71 -1.62
CA ALA A 300 -16.47 -6.60 -0.84
C ALA A 300 -16.15 -6.02 0.55
N LEU A 301 -15.92 -4.71 0.66
CA LEU A 301 -15.77 -4.06 1.97
C LEU A 301 -17.06 -4.16 2.80
N TRP A 302 -18.23 -3.92 2.20
CA TRP A 302 -19.52 -4.07 2.88
C TRP A 302 -19.73 -5.51 3.37
N GLU A 303 -19.39 -6.51 2.56
CA GLU A 303 -19.52 -7.93 2.93
C GLU A 303 -18.70 -8.29 4.17
N VAL A 304 -17.49 -7.79 4.26
CA VAL A 304 -16.59 -8.08 5.38
C VAL A 304 -16.80 -7.15 6.58
N SER A 305 -17.59 -6.09 6.49
CA SER A 305 -17.85 -5.16 7.60
C SER A 305 -18.93 -5.67 8.53
N GLU A 306 -18.88 -5.26 9.80
CA GLU A 306 -19.97 -5.45 10.75
C GLU A 306 -21.20 -4.65 10.34
N LYS A 307 -22.38 -5.23 10.51
CA LYS A 307 -23.65 -4.65 10.06
C LYS A 307 -24.60 -4.47 11.25
N ASP A 308 -25.38 -3.39 11.19
CA ASP A 308 -26.52 -3.21 12.11
C ASP A 308 -27.68 -4.17 11.78
N ALA A 309 -28.76 -4.10 12.56
CA ALA A 309 -29.94 -4.93 12.37
C ALA A 309 -30.64 -4.76 11.01
N ASN A 310 -30.39 -3.66 10.31
CA ASN A 310 -30.95 -3.34 8.98
C ASN A 310 -29.96 -3.64 7.85
N GLY A 311 -28.82 -4.28 8.16
CA GLY A 311 -27.80 -4.61 7.19
C GLY A 311 -26.91 -3.43 6.80
N ASN A 312 -26.92 -2.32 7.53
CA ASN A 312 -26.11 -1.15 7.24
C ASN A 312 -24.72 -1.26 7.88
N CYS A 313 -23.75 -0.61 7.26
CA CYS A 313 -22.43 -0.38 7.81
C CYS A 313 -22.13 1.12 7.79
N PHE A 314 -22.00 1.74 8.98
CA PHE A 314 -21.77 3.17 9.14
C PHE A 314 -20.40 3.43 9.76
N SER A 315 -19.69 4.41 9.21
CA SER A 315 -18.41 4.90 9.72
C SER A 315 -18.37 6.41 9.63
N GLY A 316 -17.91 7.09 10.70
CA GLY A 316 -17.88 8.54 10.80
C GLY A 316 -19.18 9.16 11.30
N ASP A 317 -19.44 10.42 10.95
CA ASP A 317 -20.62 11.16 11.40
C ASP A 317 -21.83 10.89 10.48
N VAL A 318 -22.65 9.90 10.86
CA VAL A 318 -23.79 9.42 10.03
C VAL A 318 -25.10 9.48 10.84
N ILE A 319 -26.12 10.08 10.27
CA ILE A 319 -27.52 10.03 10.76
C ILE A 319 -28.38 9.35 9.70
N ALA A 320 -29.02 8.23 10.06
CA ALA A 320 -29.81 7.44 9.13
C ALA A 320 -31.27 7.29 9.61
N HIS A 321 -32.22 7.44 8.70
CA HIS A 321 -33.65 7.16 8.92
C HIS A 321 -34.19 6.31 7.78
N SER A 322 -34.83 5.17 8.10
CA SER A 322 -35.35 4.22 7.09
C SER A 322 -34.30 3.86 6.02
N THR A 323 -33.09 3.50 6.46
CA THR A 323 -31.96 3.13 5.62
C THR A 323 -31.67 1.64 5.78
N GLU A 324 -31.51 0.92 4.69
CA GLU A 324 -31.32 -0.54 4.67
C GLU A 324 -30.15 -0.94 3.74
N SER A 325 -29.41 -1.99 4.13
CA SER A 325 -28.36 -2.64 3.32
C SER A 325 -27.38 -1.65 2.69
N THR A 326 -27.03 -0.58 3.38
CA THR A 326 -26.27 0.56 2.85
C THR A 326 -24.94 0.71 3.59
N LEU A 327 -23.86 0.92 2.82
CA LEU A 327 -22.56 1.32 3.33
C LEU A 327 -22.44 2.84 3.29
N VAL A 328 -22.22 3.47 4.44
CA VAL A 328 -21.92 4.91 4.52
C VAL A 328 -20.60 5.11 5.23
N ARG A 329 -19.68 5.79 4.59
CA ARG A 329 -18.43 6.27 5.18
C ARG A 329 -18.34 7.78 5.04
N ALA A 330 -18.32 8.46 6.18
CA ALA A 330 -18.25 9.92 6.30
C ALA A 330 -16.93 10.30 6.98
N ASP A 331 -15.90 10.60 6.19
CA ASP A 331 -14.57 10.90 6.75
C ASP A 331 -14.47 12.34 7.25
N ASN A 332 -15.33 13.26 6.78
CA ASN A 332 -15.18 14.68 7.10
C ASN A 332 -16.49 15.41 7.41
N ARG A 333 -17.58 15.11 6.72
CA ARG A 333 -18.87 15.83 6.86
C ARG A 333 -19.92 14.91 7.44
N LEU A 334 -20.92 15.50 8.13
CA LEU A 334 -22.15 14.79 8.45
C LEU A 334 -22.80 14.28 7.16
N VAL A 335 -23.07 12.97 7.10
CA VAL A 335 -23.89 12.34 6.05
C VAL A 335 -25.22 11.92 6.64
N ALA A 336 -26.31 12.47 6.13
CA ALA A 336 -27.67 12.11 6.52
C ALA A 336 -28.34 11.31 5.39
N THR A 337 -28.98 10.19 5.73
CA THR A 337 -29.70 9.33 4.78
C THR A 337 -31.16 9.14 5.22
N VAL A 338 -32.10 9.22 4.28
CA VAL A 338 -33.53 9.02 4.52
C VAL A 338 -34.14 8.18 3.43
N GLY A 339 -34.70 7.02 3.80
CA GLY A 339 -35.46 6.18 2.87
C GLY A 339 -34.63 5.57 1.74
N VAL A 340 -33.35 5.27 1.97
CA VAL A 340 -32.44 4.71 0.96
C VAL A 340 -32.12 3.24 1.23
N LYS A 341 -31.79 2.51 0.16
CA LYS A 341 -31.52 1.08 0.21
C LYS A 341 -30.46 0.69 -0.81
N ASP A 342 -29.64 -0.32 -0.47
CA ASP A 342 -28.64 -0.95 -1.34
C ASP A 342 -27.64 0.06 -1.94
N LEU A 343 -27.24 1.07 -1.17
CA LEU A 343 -26.32 2.11 -1.60
C LEU A 343 -24.93 1.96 -0.96
N VAL A 344 -23.96 2.50 -1.66
CA VAL A 344 -22.62 2.83 -1.18
C VAL A 344 -22.46 4.34 -1.25
N ILE A 345 -22.24 4.97 -0.11
CA ILE A 345 -22.06 6.42 0.03
C ILE A 345 -20.71 6.64 0.71
N ILE A 346 -19.77 7.23 -0.01
CA ILE A 346 -18.42 7.48 0.49
C ILE A 346 -18.11 8.97 0.35
N GLU A 347 -17.96 9.62 1.48
CA GLU A 347 -17.63 11.04 1.58
C GLU A 347 -16.18 11.22 2.00
N THR A 348 -15.46 12.04 1.28
CA THR A 348 -14.11 12.53 1.58
C THR A 348 -14.09 14.06 1.56
N LYS A 349 -12.98 14.67 1.98
CA LYS A 349 -12.86 16.14 2.00
C LYS A 349 -13.13 16.82 0.64
N ASP A 350 -12.93 16.10 -0.47
CA ASP A 350 -12.94 16.64 -1.84
C ASP A 350 -13.88 15.94 -2.81
N ALA A 351 -14.48 14.80 -2.42
CA ALA A 351 -15.37 14.06 -3.29
C ALA A 351 -16.46 13.31 -2.52
N LEU A 352 -17.60 13.07 -3.18
CA LEU A 352 -18.69 12.25 -2.72
C LEU A 352 -19.04 11.21 -3.81
N LEU A 353 -18.96 9.95 -3.47
CA LEU A 353 -19.49 8.85 -4.29
C LEU A 353 -20.84 8.40 -3.73
N VAL A 354 -21.83 8.30 -4.61
CA VAL A 354 -23.10 7.59 -4.36
C VAL A 354 -23.27 6.57 -5.48
N ALA A 355 -23.33 5.30 -5.13
CA ALA A 355 -23.46 4.22 -6.10
C ALA A 355 -24.43 3.15 -5.60
N HIS A 356 -25.11 2.45 -6.51
CA HIS A 356 -25.79 1.22 -6.16
C HIS A 356 -24.78 0.12 -5.86
N LYS A 357 -25.03 -0.68 -4.84
CA LYS A 357 -24.08 -1.69 -4.35
C LYS A 357 -23.65 -2.69 -5.44
N ASP A 358 -24.55 -3.06 -6.35
CA ASP A 358 -24.27 -4.01 -7.44
C ASP A 358 -23.54 -3.37 -8.64
N GLN A 359 -23.36 -2.03 -8.64
CA GLN A 359 -22.72 -1.29 -9.74
C GLN A 359 -21.40 -0.66 -9.35
N VAL A 360 -20.87 -0.92 -8.18
CA VAL A 360 -19.63 -0.32 -7.68
C VAL A 360 -18.38 -0.66 -8.50
N GLN A 361 -18.42 -1.72 -9.31
CA GLN A 361 -17.33 -2.03 -10.24
C GLN A 361 -17.17 -0.95 -11.33
N ASP A 362 -18.21 -0.19 -11.62
CA ASP A 362 -18.19 0.90 -12.60
C ASP A 362 -17.57 2.19 -12.07
N VAL A 363 -17.20 2.25 -10.80
CA VAL A 363 -16.44 3.38 -10.21
C VAL A 363 -15.18 3.69 -11.02
N LYS A 364 -14.52 2.67 -11.60
CA LYS A 364 -13.36 2.86 -12.48
C LYS A 364 -13.66 3.77 -13.69
N LYS A 365 -14.89 3.73 -14.25
CA LYS A 365 -15.30 4.59 -15.36
C LYS A 365 -15.41 6.06 -14.94
N ILE A 366 -15.82 6.31 -13.69
CA ILE A 366 -15.83 7.66 -13.12
C ILE A 366 -14.40 8.18 -12.95
N VAL A 367 -13.48 7.34 -12.47
CA VAL A 367 -12.06 7.70 -12.34
C VAL A 367 -11.44 8.02 -13.70
N GLU A 368 -11.76 7.26 -14.74
CA GLU A 368 -11.32 7.53 -16.11
C GLU A 368 -11.89 8.85 -16.65
N ALA A 369 -13.17 9.16 -16.38
CA ALA A 369 -13.78 10.44 -16.75
C ALA A 369 -13.09 11.61 -16.05
N ILE A 370 -12.86 11.53 -14.73
CA ILE A 370 -12.13 12.54 -13.95
C ILE A 370 -10.73 12.78 -14.55
N LYS A 371 -10.03 11.73 -14.93
CA LYS A 371 -8.71 11.80 -15.56
C LYS A 371 -8.76 12.48 -16.94
N ASN A 372 -9.73 12.10 -17.76
CA ASN A 372 -9.90 12.67 -19.10
C ASN A 372 -10.30 14.16 -19.07
N ASP A 373 -11.00 14.60 -18.03
CA ASP A 373 -11.36 16.00 -17.78
C ASP A 373 -10.19 16.82 -17.19
N GLY A 374 -9.01 16.21 -16.99
CA GLY A 374 -7.82 16.85 -16.42
C GLY A 374 -7.96 17.25 -14.95
N ARG A 375 -8.88 16.64 -14.22
CA ARG A 375 -9.12 16.90 -12.80
C ARG A 375 -8.14 16.10 -11.94
N HIS A 376 -7.84 16.60 -10.75
CA HIS A 376 -6.81 16.03 -9.87
C HIS A 376 -7.33 14.98 -8.88
N GLU A 377 -8.65 14.84 -8.72
CA GLU A 377 -9.26 13.96 -7.71
C GLU A 377 -9.04 12.45 -7.97
N HIS A 378 -8.45 12.08 -9.08
CA HIS A 378 -7.96 10.73 -9.31
C HIS A 378 -6.52 10.51 -8.79
N MET A 379 -5.71 11.56 -8.70
CA MET A 379 -4.30 11.50 -8.29
C MET A 379 -4.13 11.63 -6.79
N ASN A 380 -4.67 12.72 -6.21
CA ASN A 380 -4.45 13.14 -4.84
C ASN A 380 -5.76 13.37 -4.11
N HIS A 381 -5.73 13.17 -2.80
CA HIS A 381 -6.64 13.85 -1.90
C HIS A 381 -6.27 15.34 -1.81
N ARG A 382 -7.21 16.14 -1.32
CA ARG A 382 -6.94 17.52 -0.92
C ARG A 382 -5.82 17.60 0.14
N GLU A 383 -5.71 16.56 0.97
CA GLU A 383 -4.67 16.38 1.98
C GLU A 383 -3.53 15.52 1.42
N VAL A 384 -2.29 16.05 1.47
CA VAL A 384 -1.10 15.42 0.88
C VAL A 384 -0.01 15.26 1.95
N TYR A 385 0.43 14.03 2.15
CA TYR A 385 1.51 13.68 3.07
C TYR A 385 2.89 13.92 2.45
N ARG A 386 3.80 14.45 3.25
CA ARG A 386 5.20 14.73 2.91
C ARG A 386 6.13 14.24 4.04
N PRO A 387 7.44 14.06 3.80
CA PRO A 387 8.37 13.66 4.86
C PRO A 387 8.35 14.60 6.07
N TRP A 388 8.15 15.89 5.84
CA TRP A 388 8.13 16.93 6.88
C TRP A 388 6.77 17.07 7.59
N GLY A 389 5.69 16.46 7.09
CA GLY A 389 4.35 16.59 7.67
C GLY A 389 3.25 16.42 6.64
N VAL A 390 2.24 17.29 6.68
CA VAL A 390 1.07 17.21 5.79
C VAL A 390 0.59 18.62 5.42
N TYR A 391 0.06 18.79 4.23
CA TYR A 391 -0.72 19.98 3.89
C TYR A 391 -2.11 19.59 3.38
N ASP A 392 -3.10 20.43 3.68
CA ASP A 392 -4.50 20.30 3.27
C ASP A 392 -4.89 21.57 2.48
N SER A 393 -5.20 21.44 1.19
CA SER A 393 -5.69 22.53 0.34
C SER A 393 -7.14 22.83 0.67
N ILE A 394 -7.39 23.79 1.58
CA ILE A 394 -8.72 24.08 2.14
C ILE A 394 -9.63 24.73 1.12
N ASP A 395 -9.10 25.71 0.38
CA ASP A 395 -9.86 26.49 -0.60
C ASP A 395 -8.95 27.00 -1.72
N ASN A 396 -9.49 27.17 -2.92
CA ASN A 396 -8.77 27.72 -4.06
C ASN A 396 -9.71 28.52 -4.97
N GLY A 397 -9.14 29.56 -5.57
CA GLY A 397 -9.81 30.39 -6.57
C GLY A 397 -8.83 30.82 -7.66
N HIS A 398 -9.31 31.61 -8.61
CA HIS A 398 -8.52 32.01 -9.78
C HIS A 398 -7.16 32.64 -9.42
N ARG A 399 -7.04 33.36 -8.30
CA ARG A 399 -5.83 34.08 -7.89
C ARG A 399 -5.42 33.84 -6.45
N TYR A 400 -5.97 32.83 -5.79
CA TYR A 400 -5.58 32.48 -4.42
C TYR A 400 -5.70 30.97 -4.18
N GLN A 401 -4.91 30.48 -3.23
CA GLN A 401 -5.02 29.16 -2.65
C GLN A 401 -4.78 29.26 -1.14
N VAL A 402 -5.60 28.54 -0.35
CA VAL A 402 -5.45 28.45 1.09
C VAL A 402 -5.07 27.03 1.46
N LYS A 403 -3.97 26.88 2.18
CA LYS A 403 -3.49 25.59 2.70
C LYS A 403 -3.39 25.64 4.22
N ARG A 404 -3.74 24.53 4.87
CA ARG A 404 -3.32 24.25 6.23
C ARG A 404 -2.08 23.37 6.15
N ILE A 405 -1.02 23.76 6.82
CA ILE A 405 0.25 23.05 6.82
C ILE A 405 0.55 22.62 8.25
N THR A 406 0.82 21.33 8.43
CA THR A 406 1.26 20.75 9.70
C THR A 406 2.68 20.22 9.54
N VAL A 407 3.63 20.72 10.33
CA VAL A 407 5.05 20.35 10.27
C VAL A 407 5.44 19.60 11.53
N LYS A 408 5.97 18.39 11.37
CA LYS A 408 6.43 17.54 12.50
C LYS A 408 7.54 18.22 13.29
N PRO A 409 7.72 17.89 14.59
CA PRO A 409 8.84 18.36 15.41
C PRO A 409 10.20 18.13 14.73
N GLY A 410 11.05 19.18 14.66
CA GLY A 410 12.36 19.13 14.05
C GLY A 410 12.39 19.02 12.53
N ALA A 411 11.22 19.00 11.87
CA ALA A 411 11.13 18.93 10.41
C ALA A 411 11.20 20.32 9.76
N LYS A 412 11.55 20.31 8.48
CA LYS A 412 11.80 21.52 7.70
C LYS A 412 11.32 21.30 6.26
N LEU A 413 10.65 22.29 5.69
CA LEU A 413 10.32 22.32 4.27
C LEU A 413 11.58 22.61 3.43
N SER A 414 11.52 22.33 2.12
CA SER A 414 12.59 22.71 1.19
C SER A 414 12.80 24.22 1.18
N VAL A 415 14.04 24.64 0.93
CA VAL A 415 14.33 26.04 0.62
C VAL A 415 13.84 26.32 -0.79
N GLN A 416 12.91 27.26 -0.94
CA GLN A 416 12.18 27.48 -2.18
C GLN A 416 11.92 28.95 -2.49
N MET A 417 11.49 29.23 -3.72
CA MET A 417 11.10 30.54 -4.21
C MET A 417 9.98 30.37 -5.25
N HIS A 418 9.17 31.41 -5.41
CA HIS A 418 8.08 31.48 -6.41
C HIS A 418 8.19 32.72 -7.28
N HIS A 419 7.98 32.58 -8.58
CA HIS A 419 8.05 33.72 -9.49
C HIS A 419 6.73 34.51 -9.63
N HIS A 420 5.58 33.90 -9.33
CA HIS A 420 4.28 34.45 -9.66
C HIS A 420 3.32 34.57 -8.48
N ARG A 421 3.71 34.12 -7.27
CA ARG A 421 2.87 34.17 -6.07
C ARG A 421 3.63 34.67 -4.86
N ALA A 422 2.90 35.35 -3.98
CA ALA A 422 3.30 35.70 -2.63
C ALA A 422 2.56 34.81 -1.63
N GLU A 423 3.07 34.71 -0.40
CA GLU A 423 2.49 33.88 0.64
C GLU A 423 2.31 34.66 1.94
N HIS A 424 1.18 34.43 2.62
CA HIS A 424 0.93 34.87 3.98
C HIS A 424 0.82 33.64 4.88
N TRP A 425 1.62 33.57 5.91
CA TRP A 425 1.62 32.47 6.89
C TRP A 425 1.11 32.96 8.22
N ILE A 426 0.11 32.28 8.78
CA ILE A 426 -0.47 32.57 10.10
C ILE A 426 -0.26 31.32 10.96
N VAL A 427 0.52 31.42 12.03
CA VAL A 427 0.75 30.31 12.95
C VAL A 427 -0.47 30.13 13.85
N VAL A 428 -1.04 28.91 13.83
CA VAL A 428 -2.21 28.54 14.64
C VAL A 428 -1.78 27.85 15.93
N SER A 429 -0.76 26.96 15.85
CA SER A 429 -0.24 26.22 17.00
C SER A 429 1.26 25.98 16.84
N GLY A 430 2.00 26.07 17.91
CA GLY A 430 3.43 25.85 17.93
C GLY A 430 4.26 27.11 17.61
N THR A 431 5.50 26.90 17.16
CA THR A 431 6.42 27.99 16.81
C THR A 431 7.11 27.66 15.49
N ALA A 432 7.01 28.56 14.54
CA ALA A 432 7.69 28.48 13.26
C ALA A 432 9.02 29.24 13.31
N LYS A 433 10.09 28.63 12.80
CA LYS A 433 11.30 29.36 12.40
C LYS A 433 11.22 29.61 10.91
N VAL A 434 11.13 30.89 10.55
CA VAL A 434 10.96 31.35 9.18
C VAL A 434 12.29 31.92 8.69
N THR A 435 12.74 31.44 7.53
CA THR A 435 13.77 32.09 6.74
C THR A 435 13.09 32.85 5.61
N ASN A 436 13.36 34.14 5.46
CA ASN A 436 12.76 35.02 4.45
C ASN A 436 13.89 35.91 3.89
N GLY A 437 14.48 35.49 2.77
CA GLY A 437 15.72 36.06 2.25
C GLY A 437 16.90 35.82 3.19
N ASP A 438 17.54 36.91 3.61
CA ASP A 438 18.69 36.89 4.54
C ASP A 438 18.25 36.87 6.01
N ASP A 439 16.98 37.14 6.29
CA ASP A 439 16.44 37.20 7.64
C ASP A 439 15.98 35.82 8.12
N SER A 440 16.23 35.54 9.43
CA SER A 440 15.67 34.33 10.08
C SER A 440 15.13 34.73 11.45
N TYR A 441 13.85 34.42 11.68
CA TYR A 441 13.12 34.85 12.88
C TYR A 441 12.09 33.79 13.29
N LEU A 442 11.59 33.92 14.52
CA LEU A 442 10.52 33.07 15.04
C LEU A 442 9.18 33.76 14.87
N VAL A 443 8.17 32.97 14.50
CA VAL A 443 6.75 33.35 14.45
C VAL A 443 6.01 32.37 15.37
N THR A 444 5.36 32.92 16.40
CA THR A 444 4.64 32.12 17.40
C THR A 444 3.12 32.15 17.14
N GLU A 445 2.36 31.45 17.95
CA GLU A 445 0.90 31.41 17.85
C GLU A 445 0.27 32.82 17.74
N ASN A 446 -0.74 32.95 16.90
CA ASN A 446 -1.44 34.20 16.54
C ASN A 446 -0.57 35.26 15.88
N GLN A 447 0.65 34.94 15.47
CA GLN A 447 1.47 35.82 14.66
C GLN A 447 1.43 35.39 13.19
N SER A 448 1.77 36.32 12.31
CA SER A 448 1.81 36.10 10.86
C SER A 448 3.08 36.69 10.24
N THR A 449 3.42 36.19 9.08
CA THR A 449 4.50 36.73 8.25
C THR A 449 4.09 36.76 6.78
N TYR A 450 4.72 37.64 6.00
CA TYR A 450 4.52 37.81 4.57
C TYR A 450 5.80 37.43 3.83
N ILE A 451 5.67 36.59 2.81
CA ILE A 451 6.73 36.18 1.89
C ILE A 451 6.46 36.82 0.53
N PRO A 452 7.25 37.80 0.09
CA PRO A 452 7.07 38.45 -1.21
C PRO A 452 7.36 37.50 -2.38
N VAL A 453 6.80 37.84 -3.54
CA VAL A 453 7.13 37.20 -4.81
C VAL A 453 8.65 37.26 -5.06
N GLY A 454 9.24 36.17 -5.51
CA GLY A 454 10.68 36.09 -5.82
C GLY A 454 11.60 35.94 -4.60
N GLN A 455 11.06 35.90 -3.40
CA GLN A 455 11.86 35.78 -2.19
C GLN A 455 12.18 34.32 -1.86
N ILE A 456 13.46 34.01 -1.63
CA ILE A 456 13.90 32.69 -1.13
C ILE A 456 13.43 32.53 0.32
N HIS A 457 12.74 31.44 0.61
CA HIS A 457 12.18 31.23 1.94
C HIS A 457 12.17 29.76 2.36
N CYS A 458 11.97 29.56 3.65
CA CYS A 458 11.88 28.23 4.24
C CYS A 458 11.13 28.26 5.56
N LEU A 459 10.43 27.18 5.88
CA LEU A 459 9.71 26.93 7.12
C LEU A 459 10.32 25.75 7.87
N GLU A 460 10.60 25.93 9.17
CA GLU A 460 11.12 24.90 10.06
C GLU A 460 10.32 24.88 11.37
N ASN A 461 10.02 23.69 11.88
CA ASN A 461 9.47 23.51 13.21
C ASN A 461 10.63 23.22 14.20
N PRO A 462 11.08 24.20 14.99
CA PRO A 462 12.13 23.98 16.00
C PRO A 462 11.62 23.37 17.31
N GLY A 463 10.28 23.21 17.42
CA GLY A 463 9.60 22.77 18.64
C GLY A 463 9.56 21.25 18.81
N VAL A 464 8.91 20.83 19.90
CA VAL A 464 8.69 19.42 20.26
C VAL A 464 7.26 18.94 20.04
N ILE A 465 6.37 19.85 19.60
CA ILE A 465 5.00 19.57 19.17
C ILE A 465 4.84 19.91 17.70
N ASP A 466 3.78 19.43 17.07
CA ASP A 466 3.46 19.78 15.69
C ASP A 466 3.24 21.30 15.57
N LEU A 467 3.82 21.89 14.52
CA LEU A 467 3.55 23.25 14.09
C LEU A 467 2.39 23.24 13.11
N GLU A 468 1.33 23.98 13.39
CA GLU A 468 0.20 24.16 12.48
C GLU A 468 0.10 25.64 12.04
N LEU A 469 -0.01 25.86 10.74
CA LEU A 469 -0.21 27.17 10.17
C LEU A 469 -1.19 27.17 8.99
N ILE A 470 -1.80 28.33 8.76
CA ILE A 470 -2.59 28.63 7.57
C ILE A 470 -1.71 29.44 6.61
N GLU A 471 -1.56 28.93 5.40
CA GLU A 471 -0.88 29.57 4.31
C GLU A 471 -1.92 30.10 3.33
N VAL A 472 -1.85 31.37 2.99
CA VAL A 472 -2.63 31.98 1.91
C VAL A 472 -1.65 32.37 0.80
N GLN A 473 -1.70 31.66 -0.31
CA GLN A 473 -0.97 31.99 -1.53
C GLN A 473 -1.83 32.91 -2.39
N SER A 474 -1.25 33.96 -2.95
CA SER A 474 -1.94 34.87 -3.87
C SER A 474 -1.04 35.28 -5.03
N GLY A 475 -1.58 35.27 -6.25
CA GLY A 475 -0.76 35.57 -7.42
C GLY A 475 -1.48 35.36 -8.75
N SER A 476 -0.76 35.59 -9.82
CA SER A 476 -1.26 35.38 -11.19
C SER A 476 -1.17 33.93 -11.65
N TYR A 477 -0.31 33.13 -11.01
CA TYR A 477 -0.12 31.71 -11.28
C TYR A 477 0.21 30.96 -9.98
N LEU A 478 -0.48 29.85 -9.74
CA LEU A 478 -0.41 29.07 -8.50
C LEU A 478 0.00 27.60 -8.72
N GLY A 479 0.46 27.23 -9.92
CA GLY A 479 0.90 25.88 -10.26
C GLY A 479 2.11 25.43 -9.42
N GLU A 480 2.19 24.14 -9.13
CA GLU A 480 3.33 23.56 -8.38
C GLU A 480 4.65 23.65 -9.16
N ASP A 481 4.61 23.81 -10.49
CA ASP A 481 5.75 24.02 -11.38
C ASP A 481 6.36 25.44 -11.25
N ASP A 482 5.69 26.38 -10.56
CA ASP A 482 6.26 27.68 -10.16
C ASP A 482 7.24 27.57 -8.97
N ILE A 483 7.35 26.41 -8.34
CA ILE A 483 8.23 26.20 -7.19
C ILE A 483 9.66 25.93 -7.64
N VAL A 484 10.57 26.88 -7.40
CA VAL A 484 12.01 26.68 -7.55
C VAL A 484 12.59 26.19 -6.23
N ARG A 485 13.09 24.95 -6.18
CA ARG A 485 13.71 24.35 -4.98
C ARG A 485 15.24 24.46 -5.05
N PHE A 486 15.86 24.99 -4.01
CA PHE A 486 17.33 25.19 -3.95
C PHE A 486 18.07 24.11 -3.16
N LYS A 487 17.48 23.61 -2.09
CA LYS A 487 18.03 22.51 -1.27
C LYS A 487 16.87 21.65 -0.78
N ASP A 488 16.97 20.38 -1.02
CA ASP A 488 16.08 19.39 -0.45
C ASP A 488 16.87 18.47 0.50
N ARG A 489 16.38 18.33 1.73
CA ARG A 489 16.97 17.45 2.77
C ARG A 489 16.53 16.00 2.58
N TYR A 490 15.46 15.77 1.83
CA TYR A 490 14.78 14.48 1.71
C TYR A 490 14.95 13.80 0.33
N GLY A 491 15.95 14.26 -0.46
CA GLY A 491 16.21 13.76 -1.81
C GLY A 491 15.42 14.50 -2.90
N LYS A 492 15.76 14.28 -4.16
CA LYS A 492 15.06 14.92 -5.30
C LYS A 492 13.55 14.61 -5.24
N ALA A 493 12.76 15.68 -5.31
CA ALA A 493 11.32 15.59 -5.49
C ALA A 493 10.98 15.01 -6.85
#